data_9fbb6abd61b8c33cacc30c72123a7960
#
_entry.id   9fbb6abd61b8c33cacc30c72123a7960
#
_cell.length_a   1.000
_cell.length_b   1.000
_cell.length_c   1.000
_cell.angle_alpha   90.00
_cell.angle_beta   90.00
_cell.angle_gamma   90.00
#
_symmetry.space_group_name_H-M   'P 1'
#
loop_
_entity.id
_entity.type
_entity.pdbx_description
1 polymer ?
#
loop_
_entity_poly.entity_id
_entity_poly.type
_entity_poly.pdbx_seq_one_letter_code
_entity_poly.pdbx_strand_id
1 'polypeptide(L)' 'EEVRLVYVANFFDAEKLVEKVASLLKDYPNVLLKIIRMHTKGARDAEGLTPYVPTVEQTQALENYAKSCGLTKIVTIL' A
#
# COMPACT_ATOMS: atom_id res chain seq x y z
N GLU A 1 13.83 -7.32 -8.12
CA GLU A 1 12.59 -6.69 -8.60
C GLU A 1 11.68 -6.30 -7.45
N GLU A 2 10.90 -5.26 -7.68
CA GLU A 2 9.94 -4.80 -6.68
C GLU A 2 8.65 -4.35 -7.36
N VAL A 3 7.56 -4.52 -6.62
CA VAL A 3 6.26 -3.98 -7.00
C VAL A 3 5.98 -2.82 -6.05
N ARG A 4 5.67 -1.66 -6.63
CA ARG A 4 5.36 -0.46 -5.84
C ARG A 4 3.85 -0.25 -5.81
N LEU A 5 3.32 -0.11 -4.63
CA LEU A 5 1.91 0.19 -4.41
C LEU A 5 1.81 1.50 -3.67
N VAL A 6 1.30 2.54 -4.33
CA VAL A 6 1.02 3.81 -3.66
C VAL A 6 -0.37 3.73 -3.05
N TYR A 7 -0.42 3.77 -1.72
CA TYR A 7 -1.68 3.65 -1.00
C TYR A 7 -2.38 5.01 -0.94
N VAL A 8 -3.53 5.09 -1.59
CA VAL A 8 -4.39 6.28 -1.59
C VAL A 8 -5.71 5.89 -0.97
N ALA A 9 -6.03 6.48 0.19
CA ALA A 9 -7.27 6.16 0.89
C ALA A 9 -8.49 6.65 0.12
N ASN A 10 -9.60 5.94 0.26
CA ASN A 10 -10.89 6.29 -0.34
C ASN A 10 -10.89 6.44 -1.86
N PHE A 11 -9.83 6.03 -2.52
CA PHE A 11 -9.73 6.09 -3.97
C PHE A 11 -9.95 4.72 -4.62
N PHE A 12 -9.44 3.68 -4.00
CA PHE A 12 -9.61 2.31 -4.47
C PHE A 12 -9.58 1.36 -3.27
N ASP A 13 -10.03 0.14 -3.50
CA ASP A 13 -9.99 -0.88 -2.45
C ASP A 13 -8.58 -1.46 -2.38
N ALA A 14 -7.77 -0.92 -1.45
CA ALA A 14 -6.40 -1.34 -1.30
C ALA A 14 -6.28 -2.81 -0.89
N GLU A 15 -7.22 -3.30 -0.09
CA GLU A 15 -7.19 -4.69 0.33
C GLU A 15 -7.37 -5.64 -0.86
N LYS A 16 -8.31 -5.33 -1.75
CA LYS A 16 -8.49 -6.13 -2.96
C LYS A 16 -7.28 -6.08 -3.86
N LEU A 17 -6.65 -4.90 -3.96
CA LEU A 17 -5.45 -4.75 -4.77
C LEU A 17 -4.32 -5.60 -4.18
N VAL A 18 -4.16 -5.58 -2.86
CA VAL A 18 -3.16 -6.39 -2.17
C VAL A 18 -3.44 -7.89 -2.40
N GLU A 19 -4.69 -8.31 -2.37
CA GLU A 19 -5.04 -9.69 -2.66
C GLU A 19 -4.62 -10.10 -4.08
N LYS A 20 -4.86 -9.22 -5.05
CA LYS A 20 -4.44 -9.50 -6.43
C LYS A 20 -2.92 -9.57 -6.54
N VAL A 21 -2.23 -8.64 -5.90
CA VAL A 21 -0.77 -8.64 -5.91
C VAL A 21 -0.24 -9.92 -5.24
N ALA A 22 -0.83 -10.31 -4.12
CA ALA A 22 -0.42 -11.53 -3.44
C ALA A 22 -0.60 -12.75 -4.34
N SER A 23 -1.72 -12.81 -5.06
CA SER A 23 -1.97 -13.90 -6.00
C SER A 23 -0.94 -13.92 -7.12
N LEU A 24 -0.57 -12.75 -7.65
CA LEU A 24 0.43 -12.65 -8.71
C LEU A 24 1.81 -13.01 -8.21
N LEU A 25 2.17 -12.59 -6.99
CA LEU A 25 3.50 -12.82 -6.43
C LEU A 25 3.65 -14.17 -5.77
N LYS A 26 2.60 -14.94 -5.71
CA LYS A 26 2.63 -16.29 -5.14
C LYS A 26 3.73 -17.15 -5.77
N ASP A 27 3.92 -17.00 -7.07
CA ASP A 27 4.91 -17.77 -7.81
C ASP A 27 6.25 -17.03 -7.92
N TYR A 28 6.37 -15.85 -7.30
CA TYR A 28 7.57 -15.02 -7.37
C TYR A 28 7.98 -14.58 -5.97
N PRO A 29 8.46 -15.51 -5.13
CA PRO A 29 8.72 -15.19 -3.72
C PRO A 29 9.86 -14.20 -3.49
N ASN A 30 10.66 -13.94 -4.51
CA ASN A 30 11.79 -13.02 -4.40
C ASN A 30 11.44 -11.58 -4.78
N VAL A 31 10.20 -11.33 -5.18
CA VAL A 31 9.76 -9.98 -5.52
C VAL A 31 9.32 -9.26 -4.26
N LEU A 32 9.82 -8.04 -4.08
CA LEU A 32 9.49 -7.20 -2.94
C LEU A 32 8.23 -6.39 -3.22
N LEU A 33 7.31 -6.37 -2.28
CA LEU A 33 6.18 -5.45 -2.32
C LEU A 33 6.51 -4.23 -1.49
N LYS A 34 6.52 -3.06 -2.12
CA LYS A 34 6.79 -1.79 -1.47
C LYS A 34 5.49 -1.01 -1.38
N ILE A 35 5.00 -0.83 -0.18
CA ILE A 35 3.79 -0.06 0.08
C ILE A 35 4.21 1.36 0.43
N ILE A 36 3.78 2.33 -0.37
CA ILE A 36 4.16 3.73 -0.19
C ILE A 36 2.91 4.50 0.24
N ARG A 37 2.99 5.10 1.41
CA ARG A 37 1.89 5.94 1.90
C ARG A 37 1.89 7.25 1.13
N MET A 38 0.72 7.62 0.59
CA MET A 38 0.56 8.88 -0.10
C MET A 38 0.74 10.04 0.87
N HIS A 39 1.40 11.09 0.41
CA HIS A 39 1.61 12.33 1.16
C HIS A 39 1.15 13.52 0.35
N THR A 40 0.66 14.55 1.05
CA THR A 40 0.29 15.81 0.41
C THR A 40 1.30 16.91 0.73
N LYS A 41 2.48 16.53 1.12
CA LYS A 41 3.54 17.45 1.53
C LYS A 41 3.81 18.48 0.43
N GLY A 42 3.71 19.76 0.77
CA GLY A 42 3.98 20.84 -0.16
C GLY A 42 2.81 21.23 -1.07
N ALA A 43 1.69 20.52 -1.01
CA ALA A 43 0.53 20.82 -1.82
C ALA A 43 -0.31 21.92 -1.16
N ARG A 44 -0.66 22.94 -1.94
CA ARG A 44 -1.50 24.02 -1.42
C ARG A 44 -2.95 23.63 -1.30
N ASP A 45 -3.38 22.74 -2.17
CA ASP A 45 -4.76 22.27 -2.18
C ASP A 45 -4.90 20.96 -1.43
N ALA A 46 -4.14 20.84 -0.35
CA ALA A 46 -4.16 19.66 0.50
C ALA A 46 -5.57 19.36 1.03
N GLU A 47 -6.40 20.38 1.16
CA GLU A 47 -7.78 20.22 1.62
C GLU A 47 -8.57 19.27 0.73
N GLY A 48 -8.37 19.36 -0.58
CA GLY A 48 -9.06 18.47 -1.51
C GLY A 48 -8.52 17.06 -1.51
N LEU A 49 -7.26 16.86 -1.07
CA LEU A 49 -6.61 15.56 -1.08
C LEU A 49 -6.58 14.88 0.28
N THR A 50 -6.83 15.62 1.37
CA THR A 50 -6.77 15.08 2.71
C THR A 50 -7.58 13.79 2.90
N PRO A 51 -8.80 13.67 2.36
CA PRO A 51 -9.57 12.43 2.50
C PRO A 51 -8.89 11.22 1.85
N TYR A 52 -7.95 11.46 0.95
CA TYR A 52 -7.26 10.38 0.23
C TYR A 52 -5.91 10.03 0.84
N VAL A 53 -5.48 10.77 1.87
CA VAL A 53 -4.22 10.48 2.56
C VAL A 53 -4.48 9.46 3.65
N PRO A 54 -3.92 8.25 3.56
CA PRO A 54 -4.10 7.26 4.61
C PRO A 54 -3.30 7.64 5.85
N THR A 55 -3.80 7.21 7.00
CA THR A 55 -3.04 7.38 8.24
C THR A 55 -1.92 6.34 8.31
N VAL A 56 -0.97 6.58 9.22
CA VAL A 56 0.08 5.59 9.49
C VAL A 56 -0.56 4.26 9.93
N GLU A 57 -1.58 4.34 10.78
CA GLU A 57 -2.27 3.16 11.28
C GLU A 57 -2.93 2.38 10.14
N GLN A 58 -3.58 3.08 9.21
CA GLN A 58 -4.21 2.44 8.07
C GLN A 58 -3.17 1.75 7.20
N THR A 59 -2.03 2.42 7.00
CA THR A 59 -0.94 1.87 6.18
C THR A 59 -0.34 0.62 6.83
N GLN A 60 -0.16 0.64 8.14
CA GLN A 60 0.34 -0.53 8.86
C GLN A 60 -0.66 -1.67 8.84
N ALA A 61 -1.96 -1.35 8.92
CA ALA A 61 -2.99 -2.37 8.81
C ALA A 61 -2.96 -3.04 7.43
N LEU A 62 -2.73 -2.26 6.38
CA LEU A 62 -2.59 -2.80 5.04
C LEU A 62 -1.37 -3.72 4.94
N GLU A 63 -0.25 -3.33 5.55
CA GLU A 63 0.94 -4.17 5.59
C GLU A 63 0.64 -5.51 6.27
N ASN A 64 -0.03 -5.46 7.42
CA ASN A 64 -0.39 -6.67 8.15
C ASN A 64 -1.33 -7.55 7.33
N TYR A 65 -2.26 -6.93 6.63
CA TYR A 65 -3.17 -7.66 5.76
C TYR A 65 -2.41 -8.36 4.64
N ALA A 66 -1.45 -7.66 4.04
CA ALA A 66 -0.61 -8.23 3.00
C ALA A 66 0.17 -9.43 3.51
N LYS A 67 0.68 -9.35 4.73
CA LYS A 67 1.38 -10.48 5.35
C LYS A 67 0.45 -11.67 5.53
N SER A 68 -0.79 -11.41 5.91
CA SER A 68 -1.78 -12.48 6.09
C SER A 68 -2.16 -13.13 4.77
N CYS A 69 -1.95 -12.44 3.66
CA CYS A 69 -2.18 -12.99 2.32
C CYS A 69 -1.02 -13.87 1.83
N GLY A 70 0.02 -14.00 2.63
CA GLY A 70 1.16 -14.86 2.31
C GLY A 70 2.39 -14.14 1.79
N LEU A 71 2.34 -12.81 1.69
CA LEU A 71 3.49 -12.04 1.26
C LEU A 71 4.52 -11.95 2.39
N THR A 72 5.77 -12.26 2.08
CA THR A 72 6.85 -12.27 3.06
C THR A 72 7.82 -11.12 2.91
N LYS A 73 7.97 -10.61 1.69
CA LYS A 73 8.89 -9.49 1.43
C LYS A 73 8.07 -8.23 1.21
N ILE A 74 7.89 -7.48 2.29
CA ILE A 74 7.11 -6.25 2.29
C ILE A 74 7.91 -5.16 2.98
N VAL A 75 7.95 -3.99 2.34
CA VAL A 75 8.52 -2.77 2.93
C VAL A 75 7.44 -1.71 2.87
N THR A 76 7.24 -1.01 3.97
CA THR A 76 6.25 0.06 4.05
C THR A 76 6.98 1.39 4.27
N ILE A 77 6.67 2.36 3.41
CA ILE A 77 7.22 3.70 3.52
C ILE A 77 6.13 4.63 4.03
N LEU A 78 6.34 5.17 5.19
CA LEU A 78 5.43 6.09 5.85
C LEU A 78 5.89 7.53 5.60
#